data_a878ea95384cb4e5bc71ee159204bc48
#
_entry.id   a878ea95384cb4e5bc71ee159204bc48
#
_cell.length_a   1.000
_cell.length_b   1.000
_cell.length_c   1.000
_cell.angle_alpha   90.00
_cell.angle_beta   90.00
_cell.angle_gamma   90.00
#
_symmetry.space_group_name_H-M   'P 1'
#
loop_
_entity.id
_entity.type
_entity.pdbx_description
1 polymer ?
#
loop_
_entity_poly.entity_id
_entity_poly.type
_entity_poly.pdbx_seq_one_letter_code
_entity_poly.pdbx_strand_id
1 'polypeptide(L)'
;MPRFVYCFLLAGSLLAATACTRQAYTTNTLDAPALTAHRTVAIMPFEVEQDRLRLRDIRYAGPNPSEEDVKKHQQNWTAAQLLERRNLGYQLQQQVQDQLQAQQPGNGYTVQFQDVRETNKRLLAAGITYENLPNHTMQELQQALGVDALLSGQTLLYQPMPNGINLAARILLNDGVTAGLPSNTATTNLMLHDCRNGQLTWRFDYERAGSASLNPERLSKDLVKAARRSFPYRR
;
A
#
# COMPACT_ATOMS: atom_id res chain seq x y z
N MET A 1 38.82 -42.83 14.36
CA MET A 1 37.62 -42.22 14.89
C MET A 1 37.48 -40.80 14.36
N PRO A 2 36.83 -40.58 13.24
CA PRO A 2 36.20 -39.28 13.00
C PRO A 2 34.87 -39.43 12.19
N ARG A 3 33.84 -39.99 12.79
CA ARG A 3 32.52 -40.10 12.16
C ARG A 3 31.41 -39.33 12.86
N PHE A 4 31.70 -38.68 14.00
CA PHE A 4 30.70 -37.96 14.81
C PHE A 4 30.60 -36.46 14.54
N VAL A 5 31.55 -35.86 13.82
CA VAL A 5 31.59 -34.40 13.57
C VAL A 5 30.68 -33.96 12.41
N TYR A 6 30.37 -34.86 11.47
CA TYR A 6 29.54 -34.50 10.28
C TYR A 6 28.04 -34.48 10.56
N CYS A 7 27.56 -35.13 11.61
CA CYS A 7 26.14 -35.08 11.95
C CYS A 7 25.66 -33.77 12.59
N PHE A 8 26.56 -33.00 13.20
CA PHE A 8 26.20 -31.71 13.82
C PHE A 8 26.14 -30.56 12.84
N LEU A 9 26.79 -30.64 11.69
CA LEU A 9 26.74 -29.58 10.65
C LEU A 9 25.50 -29.65 9.74
N LEU A 10 24.83 -30.79 9.68
CA LEU A 10 23.60 -30.96 8.89
C LEU A 10 22.32 -30.63 9.67
N ALA A 11 22.36 -30.54 10.99
CA ALA A 11 21.22 -30.16 11.82
C ALA A 11 21.04 -28.63 11.94
N GLY A 12 22.07 -27.84 11.59
CA GLY A 12 22.04 -26.37 11.68
C GLY A 12 21.38 -25.65 10.50
N SER A 13 21.10 -26.33 9.39
CA SER A 13 20.59 -25.68 8.17
C SER A 13 19.08 -25.77 7.98
N LEU A 14 18.33 -26.39 8.89
CA LEU A 14 16.85 -26.51 8.79
C LEU A 14 16.07 -25.49 9.60
N LEU A 15 16.71 -24.53 10.24
CA LEU A 15 16.04 -23.44 10.97
C LEU A 15 16.02 -22.13 10.14
N ALA A 16 15.92 -22.19 8.82
CA ALA A 16 15.40 -21.08 8.04
C ALA A 16 13.91 -20.97 8.37
N ALA A 17 13.60 -20.36 9.51
CA ALA A 17 12.26 -19.97 9.90
C ALA A 17 11.67 -19.16 8.74
N THR A 18 10.81 -19.80 7.97
CA THR A 18 9.94 -19.15 7.01
C THR A 18 9.16 -18.10 7.81
N ALA A 19 9.58 -16.84 7.70
CA ALA A 19 8.75 -15.72 8.12
C ALA A 19 7.47 -15.83 7.27
N CYS A 20 6.47 -16.52 7.79
CA CYS A 20 5.19 -16.75 7.12
C CYS A 20 4.54 -15.39 6.88
N THR A 21 4.75 -14.83 5.70
CA THR A 21 4.01 -13.67 5.24
C THR A 21 2.61 -14.16 4.91
N ARG A 22 1.65 -13.87 5.79
CA ARG A 22 0.24 -14.20 5.54
C ARG A 22 -0.33 -13.17 4.59
N GLN A 23 -0.96 -13.62 3.51
CA GLN A 23 -1.68 -12.79 2.55
C GLN A 23 -3.13 -13.28 2.49
N ALA A 24 -4.07 -12.34 2.50
CA ALA A 24 -5.49 -12.59 2.29
C ALA A 24 -6.02 -11.59 1.28
N TYR A 25 -6.99 -11.99 0.47
CA TYR A 25 -7.66 -11.09 -0.45
C TYR A 25 -9.10 -11.54 -0.71
N THR A 26 -9.95 -10.56 -1.03
CA THR A 26 -11.30 -10.75 -1.54
C THR A 26 -11.52 -9.89 -2.77
N THR A 27 -12.44 -10.27 -3.64
CA THR A 27 -12.77 -9.52 -4.84
C THR A 27 -14.26 -9.54 -5.11
N ASN A 28 -14.79 -8.40 -5.56
CA ASN A 28 -16.19 -8.23 -5.95
C ASN A 28 -16.28 -7.47 -7.26
N THR A 29 -16.98 -8.05 -8.24
CA THR A 29 -17.40 -7.35 -9.46
C THR A 29 -18.84 -6.95 -9.27
N LEU A 30 -19.10 -5.63 -9.30
CA LEU A 30 -20.40 -5.04 -8.98
C LEU A 30 -21.18 -4.69 -10.24
N ASP A 31 -20.48 -4.28 -11.32
CA ASP A 31 -21.10 -3.90 -12.61
C ASP A 31 -20.21 -4.37 -13.78
N ALA A 32 -20.44 -5.59 -14.23
CA ALA A 32 -19.70 -6.17 -15.36
C ALA A 32 -20.00 -5.47 -16.72
N PRO A 33 -21.22 -5.05 -17.04
CA PRO A 33 -21.51 -4.26 -18.24
C PRO A 33 -20.73 -2.94 -18.30
N ALA A 34 -20.66 -2.19 -17.20
CA ALA A 34 -19.87 -0.95 -17.15
C ALA A 34 -18.40 -1.20 -17.44
N LEU A 35 -17.80 -2.24 -16.84
CA LEU A 35 -16.41 -2.62 -17.07
C LEU A 35 -16.08 -2.89 -18.54
N THR A 36 -17.00 -3.48 -19.29
CA THR A 36 -16.80 -3.76 -20.73
C THR A 36 -16.88 -2.51 -21.60
N ALA A 37 -17.52 -1.45 -21.12
CA ALA A 37 -17.65 -0.19 -21.83
C ALA A 37 -16.43 0.73 -21.69
N HIS A 38 -15.59 0.52 -20.67
CA HIS A 38 -14.41 1.33 -20.43
C HIS A 38 -13.35 1.11 -21.52
N ARG A 39 -12.66 2.18 -21.91
CA ARG A 39 -11.53 2.18 -22.87
C ARG A 39 -10.27 2.74 -22.24
N THR A 40 -10.42 3.74 -21.37
CA THR A 40 -9.31 4.44 -20.72
C THR A 40 -9.49 4.47 -19.21
N VAL A 41 -8.40 4.23 -18.48
CA VAL A 41 -8.40 4.20 -17.01
C VAL A 41 -7.24 5.02 -16.50
N ALA A 42 -7.51 5.93 -15.56
CA ALA A 42 -6.46 6.60 -14.80
C ALA A 42 -6.27 5.92 -13.43
N ILE A 43 -5.01 5.77 -13.03
CA ILE A 43 -4.65 5.32 -11.68
C ILE A 43 -4.47 6.58 -10.83
N MET A 44 -5.23 6.67 -9.75
CA MET A 44 -5.19 7.82 -8.86
C MET A 44 -4.07 7.70 -7.83
N PRO A 45 -3.54 8.80 -7.28
CA PRO A 45 -2.70 8.75 -6.09
C PRO A 45 -3.43 7.98 -4.98
N PHE A 46 -2.72 7.07 -4.31
CA PHE A 46 -3.32 6.26 -3.25
C PHE A 46 -3.55 7.10 -2.00
N GLU A 47 -4.70 6.96 -1.39
CA GLU A 47 -4.92 7.43 -0.03
C GLU A 47 -4.14 6.54 0.94
N VAL A 48 -3.27 7.15 1.75
CA VAL A 48 -2.42 6.41 2.69
C VAL A 48 -2.68 6.86 4.10
N GLU A 49 -3.11 5.92 4.93
CA GLU A 49 -3.17 6.09 6.37
C GLU A 49 -2.01 5.34 7.03
N GLN A 50 -1.45 5.92 8.08
CA GLN A 50 -0.35 5.33 8.82
C GLN A 50 -0.70 5.31 10.31
N ASP A 51 -0.81 4.11 10.84
CA ASP A 51 -0.81 3.84 12.28
C ASP A 51 0.50 3.12 12.62
N ARG A 52 1.59 3.89 12.67
CA ARG A 52 2.95 3.37 12.76
C ARG A 52 3.72 4.04 13.88
N LEU A 53 4.25 3.23 14.76
CA LEU A 53 5.19 3.66 15.79
C LEU A 53 6.64 3.37 15.36
N ARG A 54 7.44 4.42 15.16
CA ARG A 54 8.86 4.32 14.79
C ARG A 54 9.72 5.00 15.82
N LEU A 55 10.93 4.47 16.07
CA LEU A 55 11.87 5.08 17.03
C LEU A 55 12.20 6.54 16.69
N ARG A 56 12.31 6.87 15.41
CA ARG A 56 12.57 8.25 14.95
C ARG A 56 11.42 9.23 15.23
N ASP A 57 10.19 8.72 15.45
CA ASP A 57 9.02 9.53 15.74
C ASP A 57 8.87 9.80 17.23
N ILE A 58 9.60 9.02 18.09
CA ILE A 58 9.67 9.23 19.52
C ILE A 58 10.64 10.38 19.77
N ARG A 59 10.09 11.56 20.04
CA ARG A 59 10.87 12.75 20.31
C ARG A 59 10.78 13.09 21.77
N TYR A 60 11.95 13.30 22.36
CA TYR A 60 12.06 13.76 23.72
C TYR A 60 12.23 15.28 23.75
N ALA A 61 11.24 15.97 24.30
CA ALA A 61 11.25 17.44 24.38
C ALA A 61 12.08 18.00 25.54
N GLY A 62 12.78 17.13 26.30
CA GLY A 62 13.55 17.49 27.50
C GLY A 62 12.75 17.29 28.80
N PRO A 63 13.42 17.45 29.96
CA PRO A 63 12.80 17.16 31.26
C PRO A 63 11.66 18.13 31.64
N ASN A 64 11.68 19.36 31.12
CA ASN A 64 10.66 20.38 31.37
C ASN A 64 10.39 21.19 30.08
N PRO A 65 9.70 20.63 29.08
CA PRO A 65 9.42 21.35 27.85
C PRO A 65 8.42 22.46 28.08
N SER A 66 8.62 23.63 27.44
CA SER A 66 7.60 24.67 27.43
C SER A 66 6.38 24.22 26.61
N GLU A 67 5.22 24.81 26.87
CA GLU A 67 4.00 24.53 26.05
C GLU A 67 4.22 24.89 24.59
N GLU A 68 5.00 25.93 24.30
CA GLU A 68 5.37 26.35 22.96
C GLU A 68 6.24 25.30 22.25
N ASP A 69 7.24 24.72 22.95
CA ASP A 69 8.07 23.65 22.39
C ASP A 69 7.25 22.41 22.09
N VAL A 70 6.33 22.02 22.98
CA VAL A 70 5.42 20.88 22.76
C VAL A 70 4.56 21.12 21.53
N LYS A 71 3.95 22.31 21.42
CA LYS A 71 3.09 22.69 20.29
C LYS A 71 3.87 22.71 18.98
N LYS A 72 5.06 23.29 18.95
CA LYS A 72 5.94 23.32 17.78
C LYS A 72 6.36 21.91 17.34
N HIS A 73 6.72 21.04 18.28
CA HIS A 73 7.03 19.63 17.98
C HIS A 73 5.84 18.90 17.39
N GLN A 74 4.66 19.10 17.94
CA GLN A 74 3.44 18.48 17.45
C GLN A 74 3.09 18.95 16.03
N GLN A 75 3.18 20.24 15.74
CA GLN A 75 2.95 20.81 14.41
C GLN A 75 3.95 20.24 13.37
N ASN A 76 5.24 20.22 13.70
CA ASN A 76 6.28 19.69 12.83
C ASN A 76 6.08 18.19 12.57
N TRP A 77 5.65 17.43 13.57
CA TRP A 77 5.37 16.00 13.43
C TRP A 77 4.18 15.76 12.51
N THR A 78 3.08 16.50 12.68
CA THR A 78 1.89 16.42 11.84
C THR A 78 2.23 16.74 10.37
N ALA A 79 2.96 17.84 10.12
CA ALA A 79 3.37 18.24 8.79
C ALA A 79 4.25 17.15 8.12
N ALA A 80 5.20 16.57 8.86
CA ALA A 80 6.06 15.51 8.38
C ALA A 80 5.27 14.24 8.03
N GLN A 81 4.27 13.89 8.81
CA GLN A 81 3.39 12.75 8.52
C GLN A 81 2.54 12.97 7.26
N LEU A 82 1.95 14.16 7.09
CA LEU A 82 1.18 14.50 5.90
C LEU A 82 2.04 14.40 4.64
N LEU A 83 3.26 14.95 4.69
CA LEU A 83 4.21 14.85 3.59
C LEU A 83 4.56 13.40 3.26
N GLU A 84 4.78 12.57 4.27
CA GLU A 84 5.09 11.14 4.08
C GLU A 84 3.91 10.39 3.45
N ARG A 85 2.68 10.60 3.94
CA ARG A 85 1.46 10.00 3.36
C ARG A 85 1.31 10.36 1.89
N ARG A 86 1.46 11.64 1.55
CA ARG A 86 1.42 12.12 0.16
C ARG A 86 2.47 11.44 -0.71
N ASN A 87 3.72 11.41 -0.26
CA ASN A 87 4.81 10.81 -1.02
C ASN A 87 4.59 9.30 -1.24
N LEU A 88 4.11 8.59 -0.22
CA LEU A 88 3.73 7.17 -0.34
C LEU A 88 2.55 6.96 -1.28
N GLY A 89 1.56 7.86 -1.28
CA GLY A 89 0.41 7.79 -2.17
C GLY A 89 0.83 7.87 -3.66
N TYR A 90 1.70 8.82 -4.01
CA TYR A 90 2.26 8.91 -5.35
C TYR A 90 3.20 7.76 -5.69
N GLN A 91 4.00 7.29 -4.73
CA GLN A 91 4.87 6.15 -4.93
C GLN A 91 4.09 4.86 -5.22
N LEU A 92 3.01 4.60 -4.48
CA LEU A 92 2.15 3.44 -4.72
C LEU A 92 1.43 3.53 -6.07
N GLN A 93 0.95 4.72 -6.46
CA GLN A 93 0.36 4.98 -7.77
C GLN A 93 1.33 4.57 -8.90
N GLN A 94 2.56 5.07 -8.86
CA GLN A 94 3.59 4.75 -9.87
C GLN A 94 3.91 3.26 -9.87
N GLN A 95 4.17 2.69 -8.70
CA GLN A 95 4.53 1.27 -8.59
C GLN A 95 3.43 0.33 -9.03
N VAL A 96 2.16 0.67 -8.76
CA VAL A 96 1.01 -0.12 -9.26
C VAL A 96 0.96 -0.06 -10.78
N GLN A 97 1.15 1.10 -11.41
CA GLN A 97 1.22 1.20 -12.87
C GLN A 97 2.36 0.33 -13.42
N ASP A 98 3.56 0.45 -12.85
CA ASP A 98 4.74 -0.32 -13.28
C ASP A 98 4.49 -1.83 -13.16
N GLN A 99 3.86 -2.26 -12.07
CA GLN A 99 3.53 -3.68 -11.86
C GLN A 99 2.42 -4.18 -12.79
N LEU A 100 1.41 -3.37 -13.11
CA LEU A 100 0.39 -3.70 -14.10
C LEU A 100 1.02 -3.86 -15.48
N GLN A 101 1.94 -2.99 -15.87
CA GLN A 101 2.68 -3.10 -17.13
C GLN A 101 3.58 -4.34 -17.15
N ALA A 102 4.36 -4.57 -16.09
CA ALA A 102 5.27 -5.72 -15.99
C ALA A 102 4.54 -7.08 -15.96
N GLN A 103 3.31 -7.11 -15.45
CA GLN A 103 2.48 -8.31 -15.33
C GLN A 103 1.35 -8.35 -16.36
N GLN A 104 1.47 -7.57 -17.42
CA GLN A 104 0.49 -7.53 -18.50
C GLN A 104 0.25 -8.94 -19.07
N PRO A 105 -1.03 -9.34 -19.27
CA PRO A 105 -1.33 -10.59 -19.97
C PRO A 105 -0.75 -10.60 -21.41
N GLY A 106 -0.45 -11.77 -21.93
CA GLY A 106 0.06 -11.89 -23.31
C GLY A 106 -0.85 -11.28 -24.37
N ASN A 107 -2.17 -11.29 -24.12
CA ASN A 107 -3.18 -10.66 -24.98
C ASN A 107 -3.49 -9.20 -24.60
N GLY A 108 -2.75 -8.63 -23.64
CA GLY A 108 -2.94 -7.27 -23.16
C GLY A 108 -4.12 -7.08 -22.23
N TYR A 109 -4.42 -5.83 -21.95
CA TYR A 109 -5.64 -5.41 -21.26
C TYR A 109 -6.71 -4.97 -22.28
N THR A 110 -7.98 -4.95 -21.86
CA THR A 110 -9.09 -4.43 -22.67
C THR A 110 -9.15 -2.91 -22.69
N VAL A 111 -8.40 -2.25 -21.81
CA VAL A 111 -8.30 -0.80 -21.62
C VAL A 111 -6.87 -0.32 -21.80
N GLN A 112 -6.71 1.00 -22.01
CA GLN A 112 -5.46 1.70 -21.93
C GLN A 112 -5.35 2.42 -20.59
N PHE A 113 -4.25 2.21 -19.88
CA PHE A 113 -3.96 2.99 -18.67
C PHE A 113 -3.31 4.31 -19.07
N GLN A 114 -3.89 5.42 -18.57
CA GLN A 114 -3.27 6.73 -18.69
C GLN A 114 -1.96 6.72 -17.89
N ASP A 115 -0.88 7.29 -18.47
CA ASP A 115 0.39 7.43 -17.75
C ASP A 115 0.20 8.26 -16.49
N VAL A 116 0.77 7.81 -15.36
CA VAL A 116 0.56 8.49 -14.06
C VAL A 116 1.14 9.91 -14.05
N ARG A 117 2.17 10.21 -14.85
CA ARG A 117 2.69 11.58 -14.97
C ARG A 117 1.69 12.49 -15.67
N GLU A 118 1.03 11.98 -16.71
CA GLU A 118 -0.03 12.70 -17.40
C GLU A 118 -1.25 12.87 -16.49
N THR A 119 -1.65 11.81 -15.76
CA THR A 119 -2.71 11.89 -14.76
C THR A 119 -2.42 12.99 -13.73
N ASN A 120 -1.24 12.97 -13.12
CA ASN A 120 -0.87 13.94 -12.09
C ASN A 120 -0.75 15.37 -12.64
N LYS A 121 -0.24 15.53 -13.88
CA LYS A 121 -0.17 16.81 -14.57
C LYS A 121 -1.56 17.40 -14.81
N ARG A 122 -2.52 16.59 -15.25
CA ARG A 122 -3.91 17.02 -15.49
C ARG A 122 -4.63 17.37 -14.20
N LEU A 123 -4.46 16.56 -13.14
CA LEU A 123 -4.99 16.89 -11.81
C LEU A 123 -4.47 18.26 -11.35
N LEU A 124 -3.16 18.46 -11.42
CA LEU A 124 -2.55 19.73 -11.01
C LEU A 124 -3.03 20.92 -11.86
N ALA A 125 -3.18 20.73 -13.16
CA ALA A 125 -3.70 21.79 -14.06
C ALA A 125 -5.16 22.14 -13.74
N ALA A 126 -5.94 21.22 -13.19
CA ALA A 126 -7.30 21.44 -12.69
C ALA A 126 -7.34 21.97 -11.24
N GLY A 127 -6.17 22.22 -10.61
CA GLY A 127 -6.10 22.65 -9.21
C GLY A 127 -6.35 21.55 -8.20
N ILE A 128 -6.33 20.29 -8.64
CA ILE A 128 -6.58 19.11 -7.80
C ILE A 128 -5.25 18.60 -7.25
N THR A 129 -5.07 18.68 -5.94
CA THR A 129 -3.89 18.24 -5.20
C THR A 129 -4.21 16.95 -4.43
N TYR A 130 -3.18 16.32 -3.87
CA TYR A 130 -3.37 15.14 -3.01
C TYR A 130 -4.29 15.46 -1.82
N GLU A 131 -4.14 16.65 -1.24
CA GLU A 131 -4.83 17.06 -0.03
C GLU A 131 -6.32 17.38 -0.27
N ASN A 132 -6.65 17.93 -1.45
CA ASN A 132 -8.03 18.28 -1.78
C ASN A 132 -8.74 17.24 -2.66
N LEU A 133 -8.02 16.22 -3.16
CA LEU A 133 -8.58 15.17 -4.01
C LEU A 133 -9.89 14.54 -3.47
N PRO A 134 -10.03 14.25 -2.16
CA PRO A 134 -11.27 13.71 -1.62
C PRO A 134 -12.47 14.64 -1.68
N ASN A 135 -12.24 15.93 -1.90
CA ASN A 135 -13.31 16.95 -1.96
C ASN A 135 -13.88 17.12 -3.38
N HIS A 136 -13.29 16.45 -4.38
CA HIS A 136 -13.74 16.54 -5.77
C HIS A 136 -14.71 15.43 -6.12
N THR A 137 -15.72 15.80 -6.91
CA THR A 137 -16.70 14.86 -7.43
C THR A 137 -16.09 14.01 -8.55
N MET A 138 -16.67 12.84 -8.79
CA MET A 138 -16.26 11.97 -9.89
C MET A 138 -16.36 12.66 -11.26
N GLN A 139 -17.36 13.54 -11.42
CA GLN A 139 -17.55 14.33 -12.63
C GLN A 139 -16.44 15.34 -12.86
N GLU A 140 -15.98 16.04 -11.81
CA GLU A 140 -14.83 16.95 -11.89
C GLU A 140 -13.55 16.20 -12.24
N LEU A 141 -13.34 15.03 -11.63
CA LEU A 141 -12.19 14.16 -11.94
C LEU A 141 -12.24 13.65 -13.38
N GLN A 142 -13.41 13.27 -13.88
CA GLN A 142 -13.59 12.90 -15.28
C GLN A 142 -13.26 14.03 -16.24
N GLN A 143 -13.76 15.24 -15.97
CA GLN A 143 -13.48 16.43 -16.79
C GLN A 143 -12.00 16.77 -16.81
N ALA A 144 -11.33 16.67 -15.67
CA ALA A 144 -9.90 16.94 -15.56
C ALA A 144 -9.06 15.90 -16.31
N LEU A 145 -9.40 14.63 -16.20
CA LEU A 145 -8.56 13.51 -16.66
C LEU A 145 -8.93 13.02 -18.07
N GLY A 146 -10.20 13.13 -18.48
CA GLY A 146 -10.68 12.64 -19.77
C GLY A 146 -10.62 11.12 -19.91
N VAL A 147 -10.95 10.38 -18.86
CA VAL A 147 -10.94 8.92 -18.83
C VAL A 147 -12.31 8.34 -18.51
N ASP A 148 -12.51 7.05 -18.83
CA ASP A 148 -13.79 6.36 -18.61
C ASP A 148 -13.92 5.83 -17.18
N ALA A 149 -12.81 5.48 -16.55
CA ALA A 149 -12.81 4.93 -15.19
C ALA A 149 -11.57 5.37 -14.39
N LEU A 150 -11.72 5.38 -13.06
CA LEU A 150 -10.66 5.66 -12.11
C LEU A 150 -10.35 4.41 -11.30
N LEU A 151 -9.08 4.01 -11.27
CA LEU A 151 -8.54 3.05 -10.32
C LEU A 151 -7.97 3.82 -9.13
N SER A 152 -8.64 3.77 -8.00
CA SER A 152 -8.18 4.33 -6.73
C SER A 152 -7.70 3.25 -5.78
N GLY A 153 -6.83 3.62 -4.85
CA GLY A 153 -6.34 2.74 -3.79
C GLY A 153 -6.37 3.44 -2.45
N GLN A 154 -6.80 2.70 -1.43
CA GLN A 154 -6.67 3.11 -0.03
C GLN A 154 -5.76 2.12 0.68
N THR A 155 -4.74 2.61 1.38
CA THR A 155 -3.76 1.77 2.07
C THR A 155 -3.62 2.20 3.52
N LEU A 156 -3.85 1.27 4.44
CA LEU A 156 -3.56 1.40 5.86
C LEU A 156 -2.28 0.64 6.20
N LEU A 157 -1.29 1.35 6.72
CA LEU A 157 -0.03 0.77 7.20
C LEU A 157 -0.04 0.76 8.72
N TYR A 158 -0.17 -0.43 9.31
CA TYR A 158 -0.17 -0.63 10.74
C TYR A 158 1.16 -1.18 11.22
N GLN A 159 1.82 -0.46 12.13
CA GLN A 159 3.08 -0.86 12.78
C GLN A 159 3.02 -0.55 14.27
N PRO A 160 2.54 -1.49 15.08
CA PRO A 160 2.32 -1.28 16.53
C PRO A 160 3.61 -1.14 17.33
N MET A 161 4.74 -1.62 16.78
CA MET A 161 6.03 -1.56 17.45
C MET A 161 7.14 -1.15 16.48
N PRO A 162 8.14 -0.36 16.92
CA PRO A 162 9.32 -0.09 16.12
C PRO A 162 10.04 -1.38 15.72
N ASN A 163 10.54 -1.46 14.49
CA ASN A 163 11.16 -2.67 13.95
C ASN A 163 12.29 -3.24 14.82
N GLY A 164 13.14 -2.37 15.41
CA GLY A 164 14.24 -2.80 16.26
C GLY A 164 13.74 -3.46 17.56
N ILE A 165 12.71 -2.93 18.18
CA ILE A 165 12.13 -3.48 19.42
C ILE A 165 11.42 -4.80 19.13
N ASN A 166 10.69 -4.91 18.03
CA ASN A 166 10.03 -6.15 17.65
C ASN A 166 11.03 -7.30 17.41
N LEU A 167 12.15 -7.01 16.75
CA LEU A 167 13.21 -8.00 16.54
C LEU A 167 13.87 -8.40 17.86
N ALA A 168 14.22 -7.44 18.72
CA ALA A 168 14.81 -7.72 20.02
C ALA A 168 13.88 -8.53 20.92
N ALA A 169 12.58 -8.20 20.95
CA ALA A 169 11.60 -8.96 21.70
C ALA A 169 11.48 -10.41 21.19
N ARG A 170 11.52 -10.64 19.89
CA ARG A 170 11.51 -11.99 19.31
C ARG A 170 12.75 -12.81 19.65
N ILE A 171 13.93 -12.18 19.68
CA ILE A 171 15.17 -12.84 20.02
C ILE A 171 15.23 -13.16 21.53
N LEU A 172 14.80 -12.24 22.39
CA LEU A 172 14.94 -12.35 23.83
C LEU A 172 13.83 -13.17 24.50
N LEU A 173 12.62 -13.18 23.93
CA LEU A 173 11.45 -13.77 24.60
C LEU A 173 11.12 -15.19 24.13
N ASN A 174 11.96 -15.81 23.33
CA ASN A 174 11.75 -17.16 22.77
C ASN A 174 10.40 -17.30 22.00
N ASP A 175 10.37 -18.03 20.92
CA ASP A 175 9.25 -18.09 19.94
C ASP A 175 7.85 -18.38 20.54
N GLY A 176 7.77 -19.02 21.70
CA GLY A 176 6.49 -19.31 22.37
C GLY A 176 5.77 -18.09 22.96
N VAL A 177 6.53 -17.06 23.39
CA VAL A 177 5.96 -15.84 24.00
C VAL A 177 5.66 -14.76 22.94
N THR A 178 6.31 -14.82 21.79
CA THR A 178 6.13 -13.87 20.69
C THR A 178 4.89 -14.14 19.84
N ALA A 179 4.24 -15.29 20.01
CA ALA A 179 3.01 -15.65 19.28
C ALA A 179 1.84 -14.67 19.53
N GLY A 180 1.90 -13.90 20.62
CA GLY A 180 0.90 -12.86 20.96
C GLY A 180 1.30 -11.43 20.58
N LEU A 181 2.51 -11.19 20.04
CA LEU A 181 2.91 -9.84 19.64
C LEU A 181 2.25 -9.45 18.31
N PRO A 182 1.66 -8.24 18.26
CA PRO A 182 1.03 -7.78 17.05
C PRO A 182 2.06 -7.62 15.92
N SER A 183 1.72 -8.16 14.75
CA SER A 183 2.58 -8.06 13.56
C SER A 183 2.25 -6.79 12.76
N ASN A 184 3.25 -6.31 12.03
CA ASN A 184 3.01 -5.25 11.05
C ASN A 184 2.02 -5.75 10.00
N THR A 185 1.07 -4.91 9.61
CA THR A 185 0.12 -5.21 8.55
C THR A 185 0.01 -4.07 7.57
N ALA A 186 -0.27 -4.41 6.32
CA ALA A 186 -0.70 -3.47 5.30
C ALA A 186 -2.02 -3.98 4.72
N THR A 187 -3.06 -3.16 4.81
CA THR A 187 -4.34 -3.41 4.17
C THR A 187 -4.49 -2.44 3.02
N THR A 188 -4.81 -2.95 1.83
CA THR A 188 -5.00 -2.12 0.64
C THR A 188 -6.28 -2.51 -0.07
N ASN A 189 -7.13 -1.53 -0.34
CA ASN A 189 -8.34 -1.67 -1.13
C ASN A 189 -8.10 -1.03 -2.48
N LEU A 190 -8.28 -1.78 -3.57
CA LEU A 190 -8.34 -1.24 -4.93
C LEU A 190 -9.81 -1.12 -5.34
N MET A 191 -10.17 0.01 -5.92
CA MET A 191 -11.52 0.33 -6.32
C MET A 191 -11.54 0.90 -7.73
N LEU A 192 -12.40 0.37 -8.60
CA LEU A 192 -12.67 0.93 -9.92
C LEU A 192 -14.03 1.61 -9.90
N HIS A 193 -14.04 2.89 -10.28
CA HIS A 193 -15.24 3.69 -10.41
C HIS A 193 -15.45 4.07 -11.87
N ASP A 194 -16.70 3.90 -12.34
CA ASP A 194 -17.14 4.43 -13.63
C ASP A 194 -17.27 5.96 -13.54
N CYS A 195 -16.56 6.69 -14.39
CA CYS A 195 -16.59 8.15 -14.36
C CYS A 195 -17.93 8.75 -14.80
N ARG A 196 -18.76 8.01 -15.56
CA ARG A 196 -20.05 8.52 -16.07
C ARG A 196 -21.09 8.73 -14.96
N ASN A 197 -21.05 7.89 -13.93
CA ASN A 197 -22.06 7.88 -12.87
C ASN A 197 -21.45 7.82 -11.45
N GLY A 198 -20.13 7.71 -11.34
CA GLY A 198 -19.41 7.59 -10.08
C GLY A 198 -19.58 6.25 -9.36
N GLN A 199 -20.23 5.26 -9.99
CA GLN A 199 -20.49 3.99 -9.34
C GLN A 199 -19.24 3.13 -9.23
N LEU A 200 -19.11 2.44 -8.10
CA LEU A 200 -18.09 1.44 -7.88
C LEU A 200 -18.42 0.20 -8.72
N THR A 201 -17.55 -0.15 -9.66
CA THR A 201 -17.77 -1.28 -10.61
C THR A 201 -17.00 -2.53 -10.20
N TRP A 202 -15.87 -2.36 -9.51
CA TRP A 202 -15.06 -3.47 -9.02
C TRP A 202 -14.29 -3.06 -7.77
N ARG A 203 -14.09 -4.02 -6.84
CA ARG A 203 -13.32 -3.87 -5.62
C ARG A 203 -12.44 -5.09 -5.39
N PHE A 204 -11.24 -4.82 -4.91
CA PHE A 204 -10.29 -5.84 -4.46
C PHE A 204 -9.69 -5.43 -3.13
N ASP A 205 -9.93 -6.23 -2.10
CA ASP A 205 -9.41 -6.02 -0.76
C ASP A 205 -8.24 -6.97 -0.53
N TYR A 206 -7.12 -6.43 -0.10
CA TYR A 206 -5.88 -7.16 0.11
C TYR A 206 -5.27 -6.84 1.46
N GLU A 207 -4.88 -7.87 2.18
CA GLU A 207 -4.17 -7.75 3.46
C GLU A 207 -2.87 -8.54 3.40
N ARG A 208 -1.82 -7.96 3.91
CA ARG A 208 -0.52 -8.57 4.08
C ARG A 208 0.02 -8.34 5.47
N ALA A 209 0.35 -9.41 6.18
CA ALA A 209 1.01 -9.37 7.48
C ALA A 209 2.49 -9.71 7.38
N GLY A 210 3.30 -9.18 8.31
CA GLY A 210 4.73 -9.42 8.42
C GLY A 210 5.59 -8.20 8.17
N SER A 211 6.89 -8.28 8.43
CA SER A 211 7.83 -7.15 8.35
C SER A 211 7.94 -6.54 6.95
N ALA A 212 7.76 -7.34 5.91
CA ALA A 212 7.83 -6.88 4.52
C ALA A 212 6.56 -6.15 4.06
N SER A 213 5.48 -6.15 4.85
CA SER A 213 4.21 -5.50 4.50
C SER A 213 4.31 -3.99 4.34
N LEU A 214 5.24 -3.36 5.06
CA LEU A 214 5.41 -1.91 5.07
C LEU A 214 6.34 -1.39 3.95
N ASN A 215 6.90 -2.26 3.11
CA ASN A 215 7.71 -1.84 1.97
C ASN A 215 6.81 -1.60 0.76
N PRO A 216 6.72 -0.37 0.23
CA PRO A 216 5.79 -0.03 -0.86
C PRO A 216 6.02 -0.83 -2.14
N GLU A 217 7.27 -1.09 -2.51
CA GLU A 217 7.60 -1.86 -3.72
C GLU A 217 7.13 -3.32 -3.61
N ARG A 218 7.37 -3.96 -2.46
CA ARG A 218 6.87 -5.32 -2.21
C ARG A 218 5.36 -5.35 -2.10
N LEU A 219 4.77 -4.35 -1.44
CA LEU A 219 3.33 -4.25 -1.29
C LEU A 219 2.66 -4.14 -2.66
N SER A 220 3.09 -3.23 -3.53
CA SER A 220 2.52 -3.06 -4.87
C SER A 220 2.69 -4.30 -5.75
N LYS A 221 3.87 -4.93 -5.71
CA LYS A 221 4.14 -6.18 -6.44
C LYS A 221 3.20 -7.31 -6.03
N ASP A 222 3.06 -7.53 -4.71
CA ASP A 222 2.22 -8.61 -4.21
C ASP A 222 0.73 -8.31 -4.37
N LEU A 223 0.33 -7.04 -4.22
CA LEU A 223 -1.02 -6.57 -4.48
C LEU A 223 -1.43 -6.84 -5.93
N VAL A 224 -0.65 -6.40 -6.91
CA VAL A 224 -0.96 -6.61 -8.34
C VAL A 224 -0.91 -8.09 -8.69
N LYS A 225 0.04 -8.86 -8.14
CA LYS A 225 0.10 -10.31 -8.33
C LYS A 225 -1.14 -11.01 -7.77
N ALA A 226 -1.63 -10.60 -6.60
CA ALA A 226 -2.84 -11.16 -6.00
C ALA A 226 -4.09 -10.78 -6.81
N ALA A 227 -4.21 -9.51 -7.21
CA ALA A 227 -5.33 -9.02 -8.02
C ALA A 227 -5.36 -9.60 -9.43
N ARG A 228 -4.24 -10.09 -9.96
CA ARG A 228 -4.07 -10.49 -11.36
C ARG A 228 -5.19 -11.38 -11.90
N ARG A 229 -5.69 -12.34 -11.13
CA ARG A 229 -6.69 -13.32 -11.60
C ARG A 229 -8.11 -12.74 -11.68
N SER A 230 -8.40 -11.76 -10.84
CA SER A 230 -9.72 -11.14 -10.70
C SER A 230 -9.78 -9.74 -11.31
N PHE A 231 -8.67 -9.26 -11.88
CA PHE A 231 -8.62 -7.93 -12.47
C PHE A 231 -9.48 -7.85 -13.72
N PRO A 232 -10.50 -6.95 -13.78
CA PRO A 232 -11.59 -7.05 -14.73
C PRO A 232 -11.20 -6.75 -16.18
N TYR A 233 -10.09 -6.05 -16.41
CA TYR A 233 -9.64 -5.65 -17.75
C TYR A 233 -8.66 -6.63 -18.40
N ARG A 234 -8.50 -7.79 -17.82
CA ARG A 234 -7.63 -8.81 -18.38
C ARG A 234 -8.32 -9.54 -19.55
N ARG A 235 -7.61 -9.67 -20.68
CA ARG A 235 -8.02 -10.50 -21.83
C ARG A 235 -7.65 -11.96 -21.64
#